data_4ac6c67b7060800edd4e05c673e7f388
#
_entry.id   4ac6c67b7060800edd4e05c673e7f388
#
_cell.length_a   1.000
_cell.length_b   1.000
_cell.length_c   1.000
_cell.angle_alpha   90.00
_cell.angle_beta   90.00
_cell.angle_gamma   90.00
#
_symmetry.space_group_name_H-M   'P 1'
#
loop_
_entity.id
_entity.type
_entity.pdbx_description
1 polymer ?
#
loop_
_entity_poly.entity_id
_entity_poly.type
_entity_poly.pdbx_seq_one_letter_code
_entity_poly.pdbx_strand_id
1 'polypeptide(L)'
;MKITITISRQLGCGGSYIGQVIATRLGIKYVDREVLRLAAQEFGCDEETVAARKERIASFWERVFGGLTFGTPDSLYSPPPLRNFSDRELFEKQTEILKRIAHKHDCVVAGWAGVYVLPRHAGSFSVFCHAPQSFRVKRFMELYKSHTREEARAIIAESDETRKEYFLAMTGHDWACAENYDLSINTSLYPLDEIADLIIQLAERKRAAVA
;
A
#
# COMPACT_ATOMS: atom_id res chain seq x y z
N MET A 1 2.79 10.83 19.07
CA MET A 1 2.45 9.48 18.58
C MET A 1 2.60 9.45 17.06
N LYS A 2 3.15 8.37 16.50
CA LYS A 2 3.37 8.25 15.04
C LYS A 2 2.07 8.06 14.29
N ILE A 3 2.01 8.59 13.05
CA ILE A 3 0.88 8.39 12.15
C ILE A 3 1.19 7.25 11.17
N THR A 4 0.25 6.34 11.02
CA THR A 4 0.34 5.23 10.05
C THR A 4 -0.99 5.13 9.30
N ILE A 5 -0.98 5.50 8.03
CA ILE A 5 -2.17 5.41 7.17
C ILE A 5 -2.02 4.20 6.26
N THR A 6 -2.93 3.23 6.36
CA THR A 6 -2.94 2.06 5.47
C THR A 6 -4.03 2.21 4.41
N ILE A 7 -3.69 1.98 3.14
CA ILE A 7 -4.61 2.10 2.02
C ILE A 7 -4.70 0.78 1.25
N SER A 8 -5.79 0.07 1.45
CA SER A 8 -6.20 -1.03 0.57
C SER A 8 -6.99 -0.47 -0.61
N ARG A 9 -6.85 -1.04 -1.80
CA ARG A 9 -7.45 -0.43 -2.99
C ARG A 9 -7.70 -1.45 -4.10
N GLN A 10 -8.79 -1.26 -4.82
CA GLN A 10 -9.06 -1.90 -6.10
C GLN A 10 -8.17 -1.31 -7.20
N LEU A 11 -7.81 -2.10 -8.22
CA LEU A 11 -7.04 -1.58 -9.35
C LEU A 11 -7.85 -0.54 -10.15
N GLY A 12 -7.20 0.58 -10.49
CA GLY A 12 -7.79 1.67 -11.27
C GLY A 12 -8.69 2.63 -10.48
N CYS A 13 -8.86 2.45 -9.15
CA CYS A 13 -9.63 3.40 -8.34
C CYS A 13 -8.85 4.66 -7.93
N GLY A 14 -7.55 4.73 -8.18
CA GLY A 14 -6.72 5.90 -7.78
C GLY A 14 -6.17 5.85 -6.36
N GLY A 15 -6.35 4.75 -5.63
CA GLY A 15 -5.91 4.65 -4.24
C GLY A 15 -4.40 4.79 -4.03
N SER A 16 -3.57 4.37 -4.99
CA SER A 16 -2.12 4.59 -4.94
C SER A 16 -1.76 6.06 -5.10
N TYR A 17 -2.42 6.76 -6.03
CA TYR A 17 -2.26 8.21 -6.20
C TYR A 17 -2.65 8.96 -4.91
N ILE A 18 -3.82 8.64 -4.34
CA ILE A 18 -4.27 9.22 -3.07
C ILE A 18 -3.20 9.02 -1.98
N GLY A 19 -2.63 7.82 -1.86
CA GLY A 19 -1.59 7.54 -0.88
C GLY A 19 -0.32 8.37 -1.08
N GLN A 20 0.10 8.58 -2.32
CA GLN A 20 1.26 9.42 -2.65
C GLN A 20 0.99 10.89 -2.33
N VAL A 21 -0.20 11.39 -2.66
CA VAL A 21 -0.62 12.76 -2.32
C VAL A 21 -0.61 12.99 -0.81
N ILE A 22 -1.18 12.05 -0.03
CA ILE A 22 -1.16 12.11 1.43
C ILE A 22 0.27 12.14 1.96
N ALA A 23 1.12 11.23 1.50
CA ALA A 23 2.51 11.15 1.94
C ALA A 23 3.28 12.45 1.65
N THR A 24 3.07 13.02 0.47
CA THR A 24 3.68 14.28 0.05
C THR A 24 3.19 15.46 0.91
N ARG A 25 1.87 15.59 1.12
CA ARG A 25 1.28 16.70 1.90
C ARG A 25 1.68 16.67 3.37
N LEU A 26 1.79 15.47 3.95
CA LEU A 26 2.22 15.28 5.32
C LEU A 26 3.74 15.25 5.52
N GLY A 27 4.52 15.18 4.43
CA GLY A 27 5.99 15.02 4.50
C GLY A 27 6.42 13.69 5.13
N ILE A 28 5.62 12.62 4.95
CA ILE A 28 5.85 11.30 5.55
C ILE A 28 6.22 10.24 4.49
N LYS A 29 6.69 9.09 4.94
CA LYS A 29 7.14 8.01 4.05
C LYS A 29 5.98 7.38 3.29
N TYR A 30 6.15 7.13 1.98
CA TYR A 30 5.24 6.30 1.20
C TYR A 30 5.86 4.91 1.03
N VAL A 31 5.12 3.87 1.42
CA VAL A 31 5.57 2.48 1.37
C VAL A 31 4.56 1.69 0.56
N ASP A 32 5.00 1.17 -0.57
CA ASP A 32 4.23 0.22 -1.37
C ASP A 32 4.94 -1.14 -1.45
N ARG A 33 4.39 -2.02 -2.23
CA ARG A 33 4.92 -3.37 -2.39
C ARG A 33 6.30 -3.39 -3.04
N GLU A 34 6.57 -2.49 -3.97
CA GLU A 34 7.87 -2.43 -4.63
C GLU A 34 8.97 -2.03 -3.64
N VAL A 35 8.70 -1.06 -2.78
CA VAL A 35 9.60 -0.69 -1.68
C VAL A 35 9.88 -1.90 -0.78
N LEU A 36 8.84 -2.67 -0.43
CA LEU A 36 9.02 -3.86 0.41
C LEU A 36 9.76 -4.99 -0.30
N ARG A 37 9.54 -5.16 -1.61
CA ARG A 37 10.27 -6.14 -2.42
C ARG A 37 11.75 -5.81 -2.50
N LEU A 38 12.07 -4.56 -2.80
CA LEU A 38 13.47 -4.09 -2.84
C LEU A 38 14.15 -4.24 -1.48
N ALA A 39 13.46 -3.87 -0.40
CA ALA A 39 13.97 -4.03 0.95
C ALA A 39 14.22 -5.51 1.30
N ALA A 40 13.31 -6.41 0.92
CA ALA A 40 13.48 -7.84 1.17
C ALA A 40 14.67 -8.44 0.38
N GLN A 41 14.89 -7.99 -0.85
CA GLN A 41 16.04 -8.39 -1.65
C GLN A 41 17.35 -7.87 -1.05
N GLU A 42 17.40 -6.60 -0.63
CA GLU A 42 18.59 -5.99 -0.04
C GLU A 42 18.96 -6.62 1.30
N PHE A 43 17.97 -6.98 2.12
CA PHE A 43 18.17 -7.50 3.48
C PHE A 43 18.13 -9.03 3.58
N GLY A 44 17.76 -9.71 2.51
CA GLY A 44 17.66 -11.17 2.45
C GLY A 44 18.99 -11.90 2.15
N CYS A 45 20.08 -11.17 1.86
CA CYS A 45 21.39 -11.75 1.68
C CYS A 45 22.03 -12.00 3.05
N ASP A 46 22.15 -13.25 3.46
CA ASP A 46 22.79 -13.68 4.70
C ASP A 46 24.31 -13.54 4.63
N GLU A 47 24.93 -13.30 5.81
CA GLU A 47 26.37 -13.29 6.15
C GLU A 47 27.08 -11.92 6.25
N GLU A 48 26.39 -10.85 6.60
CA GLU A 48 27.06 -9.59 6.95
C GLU A 48 27.14 -9.35 8.46
N THR A 49 28.25 -8.70 8.88
CA THR A 49 28.38 -8.21 10.25
C THR A 49 27.28 -7.20 10.60
N VAL A 50 26.84 -7.15 11.85
CA VAL A 50 25.76 -6.27 12.32
C VAL A 50 26.01 -4.79 12.00
N ALA A 51 27.27 -4.35 11.97
CA ALA A 51 27.65 -2.98 11.65
C ALA A 51 27.45 -2.66 10.15
N ALA A 52 27.97 -3.50 9.24
CA ALA A 52 27.81 -3.36 7.80
C ALA A 52 26.34 -3.44 7.38
N ARG A 53 25.57 -4.29 8.03
CA ARG A 53 24.13 -4.41 7.83
C ARG A 53 23.37 -3.14 8.22
N LYS A 54 23.75 -2.46 9.33
CA LYS A 54 23.14 -1.18 9.74
C LYS A 54 23.42 -0.07 8.74
N GLU A 55 24.63 0.02 8.25
CA GLU A 55 25.07 1.06 7.29
C GLU A 55 24.38 0.88 5.93
N ARG A 56 24.27 -0.37 5.45
CA ARG A 56 23.53 -0.72 4.22
C ARG A 56 22.03 -0.41 4.35
N ILE A 57 21.42 -0.71 5.48
CA ILE A 57 20.03 -0.37 5.78
C ILE A 57 19.82 1.15 5.73
N ALA A 58 20.69 1.94 6.34
CA ALA A 58 20.60 3.40 6.33
C ALA A 58 20.73 3.95 4.90
N SER A 59 21.73 3.54 4.14
CA SER A 59 21.95 3.99 2.76
C SER A 59 20.84 3.55 1.80
N PHE A 60 20.26 2.36 2.00
CA PHE A 60 19.08 1.91 1.25
C PHE A 60 17.90 2.86 1.48
N TRP A 61 17.60 3.17 2.73
CA TRP A 61 16.47 4.06 3.06
C TRP A 61 16.69 5.49 2.60
N GLU A 62 17.94 5.98 2.61
CA GLU A 62 18.28 7.27 2.01
C GLU A 62 18.02 7.29 0.51
N ARG A 63 18.43 6.24 -0.23
CA ARG A 63 18.15 6.12 -1.68
C ARG A 63 16.65 6.02 -1.99
N VAL A 64 15.92 5.18 -1.25
CA VAL A 64 14.49 4.96 -1.46
C VAL A 64 13.67 6.20 -1.10
N PHE A 65 14.02 6.90 -0.04
CA PHE A 65 13.27 8.05 0.44
C PHE A 65 13.88 9.40 0.06
N GLY A 66 15.13 9.43 -0.39
CA GLY A 66 15.80 10.65 -0.90
C GLY A 66 15.47 10.96 -2.37
N GLY A 67 15.07 9.96 -3.15
CA GLY A 67 14.55 10.13 -4.50
C GLY A 67 13.02 10.20 -4.50
N LEU A 68 12.47 11.37 -4.66
CA LEU A 68 11.04 11.59 -4.92
C LEU A 68 10.63 10.83 -6.19
N THR A 69 9.69 9.93 -6.08
CA THR A 69 9.00 9.16 -7.13
C THR A 69 9.40 7.69 -7.21
N PHE A 70 8.78 6.86 -6.43
CA PHE A 70 8.73 5.44 -6.69
C PHE A 70 7.33 5.00 -7.10
N GLY A 71 7.26 4.52 -8.33
CA GLY A 71 6.08 3.90 -8.92
C GLY A 71 5.16 4.88 -9.64
N THR A 72 4.75 4.52 -10.84
CA THR A 72 3.60 5.15 -11.48
C THR A 72 2.39 4.97 -10.55
N PRO A 73 1.61 6.02 -10.30
CA PRO A 73 0.36 5.91 -9.55
C PRO A 73 -0.50 4.84 -10.21
N ASP A 74 -0.84 3.76 -9.54
CA ASP A 74 -1.55 2.60 -10.08
C ASP A 74 -0.68 1.62 -10.91
N SER A 75 0.57 1.32 -10.48
CA SER A 75 1.36 0.28 -11.14
C SER A 75 0.55 -1.02 -11.29
N LEU A 76 0.58 -1.61 -12.50
CA LEU A 76 -0.05 -2.87 -12.87
C LEU A 76 0.58 -4.04 -12.12
N TYR A 77 0.54 -4.01 -10.79
CA TYR A 77 0.99 -5.12 -10.02
C TYR A 77 -0.19 -6.00 -9.64
N SER A 78 -0.25 -7.14 -10.30
CA SER A 78 -0.98 -8.30 -9.80
C SER A 78 -0.02 -9.14 -8.97
N PRO A 79 -0.34 -9.52 -7.73
CA PRO A 79 0.51 -10.46 -6.99
C PRO A 79 0.66 -11.73 -7.83
N PRO A 80 1.87 -12.35 -7.91
CA PRO A 80 2.01 -13.64 -8.56
C PRO A 80 1.09 -14.65 -7.87
N PRO A 81 0.55 -15.61 -8.63
CA PRO A 81 -0.23 -16.69 -8.03
C PRO A 81 0.64 -17.41 -6.99
N LEU A 82 0.04 -17.72 -5.83
CA LEU A 82 0.70 -18.46 -4.76
C LEU A 82 1.08 -19.86 -5.27
N ARG A 83 2.36 -20.09 -5.52
CA ARG A 83 2.82 -21.37 -6.07
C ARG A 83 3.70 -22.20 -5.15
N ASN A 84 4.26 -21.64 -4.03
CA ASN A 84 5.19 -22.38 -3.17
C ASN A 84 5.29 -21.84 -1.74
N PHE A 85 5.88 -22.62 -0.82
CA PHE A 85 6.24 -22.24 0.56
C PHE A 85 7.09 -20.95 0.63
N SER A 86 7.83 -20.61 -0.42
CA SER A 86 8.61 -19.39 -0.51
C SER A 86 7.79 -18.10 -0.41
N ASP A 87 6.51 -18.11 -0.80
CA ASP A 87 5.65 -16.92 -0.76
C ASP A 87 5.29 -16.53 0.67
N ARG A 88 5.12 -17.50 1.56
CA ARG A 88 4.83 -17.23 2.98
C ARG A 88 6.05 -16.69 3.71
N GLU A 89 7.22 -17.26 3.50
CA GLU A 89 8.47 -16.74 4.05
C GLU A 89 8.75 -15.32 3.57
N LEU A 90 8.54 -15.06 2.28
CA LEU A 90 8.67 -13.72 1.72
C LEU A 90 7.67 -12.75 2.36
N PHE A 91 6.42 -13.16 2.55
CA PHE A 91 5.39 -12.38 3.23
C PHE A 91 5.79 -12.04 4.67
N GLU A 92 6.31 -13.02 5.43
CA GLU A 92 6.76 -12.82 6.80
C GLU A 92 7.93 -11.85 6.88
N LYS A 93 8.95 -12.00 6.02
CA LYS A 93 10.08 -11.05 5.93
C LYS A 93 9.63 -9.63 5.59
N GLN A 94 8.78 -9.49 4.60
CA GLN A 94 8.24 -8.17 4.22
C GLN A 94 7.38 -7.56 5.32
N THR A 95 6.60 -8.37 6.03
CA THR A 95 5.81 -7.95 7.20
C THR A 95 6.72 -7.42 8.32
N GLU A 96 7.82 -8.11 8.61
CA GLU A 96 8.80 -7.65 9.60
C GLU A 96 9.41 -6.29 9.21
N ILE A 97 9.79 -6.14 7.95
CA ILE A 97 10.32 -4.88 7.42
C ILE A 97 9.29 -3.76 7.57
N LEU A 98 8.04 -4.02 7.17
CA LEU A 98 6.95 -3.06 7.27
C LEU A 98 6.69 -2.63 8.72
N LYS A 99 6.66 -3.56 9.65
CA LYS A 99 6.53 -3.27 11.09
C LYS A 99 7.67 -2.39 11.61
N ARG A 100 8.91 -2.63 11.17
CA ARG A 100 10.06 -1.80 11.53
C ARG A 100 9.93 -0.37 10.98
N ILE A 101 9.46 -0.21 9.73
CA ILE A 101 9.24 1.11 9.12
C ILE A 101 8.18 1.87 9.92
N ALA A 102 7.01 1.28 10.13
CA ALA A 102 5.90 1.90 10.84
C ALA A 102 6.25 2.24 12.31
N HIS A 103 7.11 1.43 12.93
CA HIS A 103 7.62 1.71 14.27
C HIS A 103 8.56 2.94 14.32
N LYS A 104 9.37 3.14 13.27
CA LYS A 104 10.40 4.19 13.24
C LYS A 104 9.92 5.50 12.61
N HIS A 105 8.99 5.45 11.68
CA HIS A 105 8.60 6.58 10.83
C HIS A 105 7.09 6.74 10.76
N ASP A 106 6.65 7.99 10.56
CA ASP A 106 5.32 8.26 10.05
C ASP A 106 5.25 7.77 8.59
N CYS A 107 4.17 7.07 8.21
CA CYS A 107 4.10 6.50 6.88
C CYS A 107 2.69 6.28 6.36
N VAL A 108 2.57 6.31 5.03
CA VAL A 108 1.45 5.76 4.27
C VAL A 108 1.86 4.42 3.71
N VAL A 109 1.07 3.38 3.96
CA VAL A 109 1.29 2.03 3.46
C VAL A 109 0.23 1.70 2.43
N ALA A 110 0.62 1.55 1.18
CA ALA A 110 -0.31 1.24 0.10
C ALA A 110 -0.31 -0.27 -0.21
N GLY A 111 -1.39 -0.95 0.18
CA GLY A 111 -1.57 -2.40 0.03
C GLY A 111 -0.83 -3.23 1.07
N TRP A 112 -0.34 -4.41 0.63
CA TRP A 112 0.46 -5.33 1.45
C TRP A 112 -0.21 -5.81 2.74
N ALA A 113 -1.52 -5.96 2.75
CA ALA A 113 -2.24 -6.35 3.96
C ALA A 113 -1.92 -5.44 5.19
N GLY A 114 -1.47 -4.21 4.95
CA GLY A 114 -1.03 -3.29 6.01
C GLY A 114 -2.03 -3.14 7.16
N VAL A 115 -3.32 -3.16 6.84
CA VAL A 115 -4.42 -3.08 7.81
C VAL A 115 -4.42 -4.25 8.82
N TYR A 116 -3.86 -5.41 8.45
CA TYR A 116 -3.80 -6.60 9.32
C TYR A 116 -2.44 -6.82 9.96
N VAL A 117 -1.37 -6.57 9.21
CA VAL A 117 -0.03 -6.87 9.71
C VAL A 117 0.52 -5.78 10.63
N LEU A 118 -0.01 -4.56 10.55
CA LEU A 118 0.38 -3.47 11.43
C LEU A 118 -0.50 -3.39 12.67
N PRO A 119 0.07 -3.14 13.86
CA PRO A 119 -0.71 -2.98 15.07
C PRO A 119 -1.61 -1.74 14.99
N ARG A 120 -2.85 -1.88 15.44
CA ARG A 120 -3.77 -0.75 15.58
C ARG A 120 -3.40 0.06 16.81
N HIS A 121 -3.28 1.37 16.65
CA HIS A 121 -3.02 2.35 17.71
C HIS A 121 -3.72 3.67 17.38
N ALA A 122 -3.73 4.63 18.29
CA ALA A 122 -4.43 5.90 18.09
C ALA A 122 -3.98 6.70 16.85
N GLY A 123 -2.72 6.57 16.43
CA GLY A 123 -2.20 7.18 15.20
C GLY A 123 -2.38 6.33 13.94
N SER A 124 -3.00 5.13 14.02
CA SER A 124 -3.27 4.31 12.83
C SER A 124 -4.62 4.65 12.22
N PHE A 125 -4.68 4.79 10.89
CA PHE A 125 -5.90 5.02 10.13
C PHE A 125 -5.93 4.13 8.89
N SER A 126 -6.98 3.35 8.74
CA SER A 126 -7.11 2.35 7.66
C SER A 126 -8.21 2.73 6.67
N VAL A 127 -7.87 2.69 5.38
CA VAL A 127 -8.77 3.11 4.29
C VAL A 127 -8.89 2.00 3.26
N PHE A 128 -10.12 1.75 2.78
CA PHE A 128 -10.39 0.97 1.58
C PHE A 128 -10.90 1.87 0.46
N CYS A 129 -10.13 1.98 -0.63
CA CYS A 129 -10.50 2.74 -1.81
C CYS A 129 -11.09 1.80 -2.87
N HIS A 130 -12.32 2.10 -3.31
CA HIS A 130 -13.01 1.34 -4.35
C HIS A 130 -13.68 2.28 -5.35
N ALA A 131 -14.10 1.76 -6.51
CA ALA A 131 -14.91 2.49 -7.48
C ALA A 131 -15.67 1.53 -8.38
N PRO A 132 -16.78 1.99 -9.03
CA PRO A 132 -17.45 1.20 -10.07
C PRO A 132 -16.49 0.76 -11.17
N GLN A 133 -16.69 -0.44 -11.71
CA GLN A 133 -15.80 -0.98 -12.75
C GLN A 133 -15.68 -0.06 -13.97
N SER A 134 -16.77 0.61 -14.37
CA SER A 134 -16.76 1.55 -15.49
C SER A 134 -15.79 2.72 -15.28
N PHE A 135 -15.75 3.29 -14.08
CA PHE A 135 -14.81 4.34 -13.70
C PHE A 135 -13.37 3.82 -13.75
N ARG A 136 -13.13 2.66 -13.15
CA ARG A 136 -11.80 2.04 -13.07
C ARG A 136 -11.24 1.70 -14.45
N VAL A 137 -12.07 1.15 -15.33
CA VAL A 137 -11.69 0.86 -16.74
C VAL A 137 -11.33 2.15 -17.48
N LYS A 138 -12.17 3.20 -17.35
CA LYS A 138 -11.88 4.49 -17.99
C LYS A 138 -10.53 5.03 -17.53
N ARG A 139 -10.31 5.11 -16.24
CA ARG A 139 -9.05 5.60 -15.65
C ARG A 139 -7.85 4.73 -16.06
N PHE A 140 -8.01 3.41 -16.09
CA PHE A 140 -6.98 2.48 -16.51
C PHE A 140 -6.55 2.76 -17.96
N MET A 141 -7.50 2.93 -18.88
CA MET A 141 -7.21 3.25 -20.29
C MET A 141 -6.57 4.63 -20.48
N GLU A 142 -6.89 5.61 -19.62
CA GLU A 142 -6.23 6.92 -19.61
C GLU A 142 -4.75 6.83 -19.23
N LEU A 143 -4.43 5.97 -18.26
CA LEU A 143 -3.06 5.75 -17.78
C LEU A 143 -2.25 4.81 -18.69
N TYR A 144 -2.91 3.77 -19.23
CA TYR A 144 -2.30 2.72 -20.04
C TYR A 144 -2.95 2.69 -21.43
N LYS A 145 -2.53 3.61 -22.30
CA LYS A 145 -3.13 3.88 -23.61
C LYS A 145 -3.07 2.72 -24.62
N SER A 146 -2.37 1.65 -24.31
CA SER A 146 -2.15 0.51 -25.22
C SER A 146 -3.20 -0.61 -25.12
N HIS A 147 -4.22 -0.48 -24.25
CA HIS A 147 -5.19 -1.54 -23.99
C HIS A 147 -6.57 -1.18 -24.53
N THR A 148 -7.28 -2.19 -25.01
CA THR A 148 -8.70 -2.11 -25.33
C THR A 148 -9.53 -2.08 -24.03
N ARG A 149 -10.81 -1.73 -24.15
CA ARG A 149 -11.73 -1.71 -23.01
C ARG A 149 -11.93 -3.11 -22.40
N GLU A 150 -11.99 -4.11 -23.23
CA GLU A 150 -12.14 -5.52 -22.86
C GLU A 150 -10.91 -6.02 -22.11
N GLU A 151 -9.72 -5.75 -22.63
CA GLU A 151 -8.46 -6.08 -21.97
C GLU A 151 -8.33 -5.36 -20.62
N ALA A 152 -8.63 -4.07 -20.56
CA ALA A 152 -8.62 -3.31 -19.32
C ALA A 152 -9.57 -3.91 -18.27
N ARG A 153 -10.77 -4.34 -18.69
CA ARG A 153 -11.75 -4.97 -17.81
C ARG A 153 -11.25 -6.31 -17.28
N ALA A 154 -10.65 -7.14 -18.14
CA ALA A 154 -10.08 -8.42 -17.75
C ALA A 154 -8.93 -8.26 -16.76
N ILE A 155 -7.98 -7.37 -17.04
CA ILE A 155 -6.84 -7.08 -16.16
C ILE A 155 -7.30 -6.59 -14.79
N ILE A 156 -8.28 -5.70 -14.74
CA ILE A 156 -8.83 -5.17 -13.48
C ILE A 156 -9.47 -6.29 -12.66
N ALA A 157 -10.28 -7.15 -13.29
CA ALA A 157 -10.95 -8.25 -12.62
C ALA A 157 -9.95 -9.29 -12.09
N GLU A 158 -8.98 -9.69 -12.89
CA GLU A 158 -7.92 -10.62 -12.51
C GLU A 158 -7.07 -10.06 -11.35
N SER A 159 -6.70 -8.78 -11.42
CA SER A 159 -5.92 -8.11 -10.37
C SER A 159 -6.66 -8.07 -9.04
N ASP A 160 -7.97 -7.79 -9.04
CA ASP A 160 -8.76 -7.74 -7.82
C ASP A 160 -8.96 -9.13 -7.22
N GLU A 161 -9.22 -10.16 -8.04
CA GLU A 161 -9.37 -11.54 -7.56
C GLU A 161 -8.05 -12.09 -7.02
N THR A 162 -6.93 -11.87 -7.72
CA THR A 162 -5.61 -12.29 -7.23
C THR A 162 -5.26 -11.62 -5.89
N ARG A 163 -5.64 -10.34 -5.70
CA ARG A 163 -5.45 -9.65 -4.40
C ARG A 163 -6.29 -10.26 -3.31
N LYS A 164 -7.55 -10.57 -3.61
CA LYS A 164 -8.48 -11.20 -2.67
C LYS A 164 -7.96 -12.56 -2.21
N GLU A 165 -7.58 -13.41 -3.17
CA GLU A 165 -7.02 -14.75 -2.88
C GLU A 165 -5.73 -14.65 -2.04
N TYR A 166 -4.80 -13.78 -2.47
CA TYR A 166 -3.56 -13.57 -1.74
C TYR A 166 -3.79 -13.08 -0.31
N PHE A 167 -4.69 -12.12 -0.16
CA PHE A 167 -5.00 -11.54 1.13
C PHE A 167 -5.64 -12.58 2.08
N LEU A 168 -6.60 -13.34 1.57
CA LEU A 168 -7.24 -14.43 2.30
C LEU A 168 -6.23 -15.51 2.71
N ALA A 169 -5.36 -15.94 1.80
CA ALA A 169 -4.36 -16.97 2.06
C ALA A 169 -3.31 -16.54 3.09
N MET A 170 -2.91 -15.27 3.10
CA MET A 170 -1.87 -14.76 3.99
C MET A 170 -2.40 -14.32 5.36
N THR A 171 -3.64 -13.85 5.43
CA THR A 171 -4.19 -13.23 6.66
C THR A 171 -5.41 -13.94 7.22
N GLY A 172 -6.06 -14.81 6.45
CA GLY A 172 -7.32 -15.44 6.82
C GLY A 172 -8.55 -14.52 6.74
N HIS A 173 -8.40 -13.30 6.21
CA HIS A 173 -9.46 -12.29 6.19
C HIS A 173 -9.88 -11.90 4.77
N ASP A 174 -11.11 -11.42 4.61
CA ASP A 174 -11.56 -10.81 3.36
C ASP A 174 -11.10 -9.35 3.28
N TRP A 175 -10.34 -9.02 2.23
CA TRP A 175 -9.78 -7.68 2.04
C TRP A 175 -10.84 -6.61 1.73
N ALA A 176 -12.00 -7.01 1.22
CA ALA A 176 -13.10 -6.10 0.87
C ALA A 176 -14.11 -5.91 2.01
N CYS A 177 -13.91 -6.59 3.15
CA CYS A 177 -14.79 -6.44 4.29
C CYS A 177 -14.65 -5.06 4.93
N ALA A 178 -15.73 -4.28 4.92
CA ALA A 178 -15.74 -2.89 5.40
C ALA A 178 -15.35 -2.75 6.88
N GLU A 179 -15.65 -3.75 7.72
CA GLU A 179 -15.33 -3.76 9.16
C GLU A 179 -13.83 -3.72 9.46
N ASN A 180 -13.01 -4.05 8.47
CA ASN A 180 -11.55 -4.02 8.61
C ASN A 180 -10.95 -2.61 8.49
N TYR A 181 -11.75 -1.63 8.07
CA TYR A 181 -11.28 -0.29 7.73
C TYR A 181 -11.97 0.78 8.58
N ASP A 182 -11.24 1.84 8.90
CA ASP A 182 -11.81 3.04 9.53
C ASP A 182 -12.66 3.84 8.51
N LEU A 183 -12.32 3.74 7.22
CA LEU A 183 -13.02 4.40 6.11
C LEU A 183 -13.06 3.50 4.88
N SER A 184 -14.25 3.31 4.30
CA SER A 184 -14.43 2.74 2.96
C SER A 184 -14.99 3.84 2.04
N ILE A 185 -14.29 4.15 0.93
CA ILE A 185 -14.64 5.30 0.09
C ILE A 185 -14.73 4.94 -1.39
N ASN A 186 -15.82 5.38 -2.02
CA ASN A 186 -15.99 5.34 -3.47
C ASN A 186 -15.29 6.54 -4.11
N THR A 187 -14.14 6.29 -4.74
CA THR A 187 -13.27 7.32 -5.31
C THR A 187 -13.80 7.91 -6.63
N SER A 188 -14.91 7.40 -7.17
CA SER A 188 -15.50 7.97 -8.38
C SER A 188 -16.38 9.20 -8.12
N LEU A 189 -16.65 9.52 -6.84
CA LEU A 189 -17.60 10.57 -6.47
C LEU A 189 -16.95 11.95 -6.29
N TYR A 190 -15.65 11.99 -6.03
CA TYR A 190 -14.92 13.22 -5.71
C TYR A 190 -13.56 13.24 -6.40
N PRO A 191 -12.94 14.41 -6.62
CA PRO A 191 -11.55 14.53 -7.03
C PRO A 191 -10.62 13.79 -6.06
N LEU A 192 -9.64 13.08 -6.59
CA LEU A 192 -8.75 12.25 -5.75
C LEU A 192 -7.95 13.07 -4.74
N ASP A 193 -7.64 14.33 -5.06
CA ASP A 193 -6.97 15.27 -4.17
C ASP A 193 -7.83 15.67 -2.96
N GLU A 194 -9.14 15.85 -3.17
CA GLU A 194 -10.09 16.14 -2.09
C GLU A 194 -10.29 14.91 -1.18
N ILE A 195 -10.27 13.71 -1.77
CA ILE A 195 -10.29 12.46 -0.98
C ILE A 195 -9.04 12.35 -0.12
N ALA A 196 -7.88 12.73 -0.64
CA ALA A 196 -6.63 12.74 0.12
C ALA A 196 -6.74 13.70 1.33
N ASP A 197 -7.28 14.92 1.13
CA ASP A 197 -7.49 15.89 2.20
C ASP A 197 -8.47 15.37 3.27
N LEU A 198 -9.56 14.74 2.86
CA LEU A 198 -10.51 14.12 3.78
C LEU A 198 -9.85 13.04 4.64
N ILE A 199 -9.05 12.17 4.03
CA ILE A 199 -8.34 11.10 4.75
C ILE A 199 -7.35 11.71 5.76
N ILE A 200 -6.60 12.74 5.39
CA ILE A 200 -5.68 13.46 6.28
C ILE A 200 -6.44 14.01 7.49
N GLN A 201 -7.52 14.75 7.25
CA GLN A 201 -8.34 15.33 8.32
C GLN A 201 -8.87 14.28 9.29
N LEU A 202 -9.40 13.17 8.79
CA LEU A 202 -9.93 12.10 9.63
C LEU A 202 -8.82 11.39 10.44
N ALA A 203 -7.68 11.11 9.81
CA ALA A 203 -6.53 10.51 10.49
C ALA A 203 -5.98 11.39 11.62
N GLU A 204 -5.87 12.70 11.38
CA GLU A 204 -5.42 13.66 12.38
C GLU A 204 -6.42 13.81 13.53
N ARG A 205 -7.73 13.85 13.24
CA ARG A 205 -8.78 13.88 14.27
C ARG A 205 -8.76 12.63 15.13
N LYS A 206 -8.63 11.44 14.54
CA LYS A 206 -8.50 10.18 15.29
C LYS A 206 -7.29 10.22 16.21
N ARG A 207 -6.14 10.68 15.71
CA ARG A 207 -4.92 10.82 16.50
C ARG A 207 -5.08 11.78 17.68
N ALA A 208 -5.75 12.91 17.47
CA ALA A 208 -5.99 13.92 18.50
C ALA A 208 -6.99 13.46 19.58
N ALA A 209 -7.97 12.62 19.22
CA ALA A 209 -9.01 12.14 20.13
C ALA A 209 -8.49 11.15 21.19
N VAL A 210 -7.28 10.59 21.00
CA VAL A 210 -6.70 9.54 21.86
C VAL A 210 -5.39 10.04 22.53
N ALA A 211 -4.93 11.25 22.20
CA ALA A 211 -3.77 11.90 22.81
C ALA A 211 -4.16 12.66 24.07
#